data_c972b66e0f2b9271f410dde46f4649f4
#
_entry.id   c972b66e0f2b9271f410dde46f4649f4
#
_cell.length_a   1.000
_cell.length_b   1.000
_cell.length_c   1.000
_cell.angle_alpha   90.00
_cell.angle_beta   90.00
_cell.angle_gamma   90.00
#
_symmetry.space_group_name_H-M   'P 1'
#
loop_
_entity.id
_entity.type
_entity.pdbx_description
1 polymer ?
#
loop_
_entity_poly.entity_id
_entity_poly.type
_entity_poly.pdbx_seq_one_letter_code
_entity_poly.pdbx_strand_id
1 'polypeptide(L)'
;GGTSDYLTAESYTPEDMIRAMDQAGVDMAVGCSLGQMVDNSFIAETMALHPTRIVGFGQVNPRNVDATETIDNLAQKLGLKGLKLHPTMHGYHFADHGLLDPIFDAAQRNKLVVLVNALDDPFCAPLSVEEISRSFPDVPVLIAHMGTVWNVNEAILVARRNPQIYLETSGSQLLDVKLAYRSLGASQIVMGTDWPGSDFDLERAKIARAIPDAGDRALVEGANLQRLLGIQG
;
A
#
# COMPACT_ATOMS: atom_id res chain seq x y z
N GLY A 1 21.00 0.80 -4.54
CA GLY A 1 20.23 -0.19 -3.90
C GLY A 1 20.50 -0.20 -2.41
N GLY A 2 19.61 0.42 -1.61
CA GLY A 2 19.58 0.21 -0.18
C GLY A 2 18.77 -1.04 0.09
N THR A 3 19.44 -2.18 0.11
CA THR A 3 18.84 -3.41 0.62
C THR A 3 18.67 -3.26 2.12
N SER A 4 17.46 -3.47 2.63
CA SER A 4 17.33 -3.81 4.03
C SER A 4 18.08 -5.14 4.22
N ASP A 5 18.86 -5.27 5.30
CA ASP A 5 19.71 -6.45 5.52
C ASP A 5 18.95 -7.78 5.66
N TYR A 6 17.62 -7.77 5.72
CA TYR A 6 16.83 -9.00 5.65
C TYR A 6 16.40 -9.40 4.24
N LEU A 7 16.45 -8.50 3.33
CA LEU A 7 16.39 -8.85 1.92
C LEU A 7 17.82 -9.25 1.55
N THR A 8 18.20 -10.44 1.93
CA THR A 8 19.48 -11.05 1.65
C THR A 8 20.05 -10.67 0.29
N ALA A 9 21.29 -10.97 0.01
CA ALA A 9 22.02 -10.69 -1.22
C ALA A 9 21.36 -11.18 -2.55
N GLU A 10 20.10 -11.60 -2.53
CA GLU A 10 19.31 -11.93 -3.70
C GLU A 10 18.72 -10.64 -4.29
N SER A 11 19.07 -10.38 -5.54
CA SER A 11 18.46 -9.31 -6.32
C SER A 11 17.24 -9.87 -7.07
N TYR A 12 16.06 -9.32 -6.84
CA TYR A 12 14.85 -9.69 -7.57
C TYR A 12 14.60 -8.72 -8.72
N THR A 13 14.17 -9.27 -9.86
CA THR A 13 13.83 -8.50 -11.06
C THR A 13 12.31 -8.39 -11.21
N PRO A 14 11.82 -7.46 -12.05
CA PRO A 14 10.41 -7.44 -12.42
C PRO A 14 9.92 -8.76 -13.00
N GLU A 15 10.76 -9.45 -13.78
CA GLU A 15 10.45 -10.75 -14.38
C GLU A 15 10.29 -11.86 -13.32
N ASP A 16 11.03 -11.77 -12.21
CA ASP A 16 10.86 -12.69 -11.08
C ASP A 16 9.49 -12.50 -10.44
N MET A 17 9.08 -11.25 -10.24
CA MET A 17 7.75 -10.90 -9.74
C MET A 17 6.64 -11.40 -10.67
N ILE A 18 6.77 -11.16 -11.98
CA ILE A 18 5.79 -11.63 -12.97
C ILE A 18 5.68 -13.16 -12.95
N ARG A 19 6.79 -13.89 -12.85
CA ARG A 19 6.76 -15.36 -12.72
C ARG A 19 6.04 -15.81 -11.44
N ALA A 20 6.30 -15.17 -10.31
CA ALA A 20 5.62 -15.49 -9.05
C ALA A 20 4.11 -15.19 -9.14
N MET A 21 3.72 -14.09 -9.79
CA MET A 21 2.32 -13.77 -10.08
C MET A 21 1.67 -14.83 -10.96
N ASP A 22 2.34 -15.27 -12.04
CA ASP A 22 1.82 -16.28 -12.96
C ASP A 22 1.60 -17.62 -12.26
N GLN A 23 2.54 -18.04 -11.43
CA GLN A 23 2.42 -19.26 -10.61
C GLN A 23 1.24 -19.21 -9.66
N ALA A 24 0.99 -18.05 -9.05
CA ALA A 24 -0.10 -17.85 -8.11
C ALA A 24 -1.44 -17.50 -8.78
N GLY A 25 -1.50 -17.35 -10.12
CA GLY A 25 -2.69 -16.91 -10.84
C GLY A 25 -3.13 -15.49 -10.49
N VAL A 26 -2.15 -14.58 -10.35
CA VAL A 26 -2.38 -13.14 -10.11
C VAL A 26 -2.21 -12.38 -11.42
N ASP A 27 -3.28 -11.74 -11.87
CA ASP A 27 -3.30 -11.03 -13.16
C ASP A 27 -2.56 -9.70 -13.09
N MET A 28 -2.73 -8.95 -12.00
CA MET A 28 -2.19 -7.61 -11.84
C MET A 28 -1.76 -7.34 -10.40
N ALA A 29 -0.68 -6.59 -10.22
CA ALA A 29 -0.21 -6.18 -8.91
C ALA A 29 0.18 -4.70 -8.88
N VAL A 30 0.12 -4.10 -7.69
CA VAL A 30 0.74 -2.80 -7.43
C VAL A 30 2.20 -3.02 -7.06
N GLY A 31 3.10 -2.39 -7.81
CA GLY A 31 4.51 -2.30 -7.49
C GLY A 31 4.88 -0.94 -6.93
N CYS A 32 5.75 -0.90 -5.93
CA CYS A 32 6.32 0.34 -5.42
C CYS A 32 7.82 0.18 -5.15
N SER A 33 8.57 1.25 -5.38
CA SER A 33 9.96 1.31 -4.91
C SER A 33 10.00 1.45 -3.40
N LEU A 34 11.01 0.85 -2.78
CA LEU A 34 11.29 0.99 -1.36
C LEU A 34 12.77 1.32 -1.17
N GLY A 35 13.08 2.45 -0.52
CA GLY A 35 14.45 2.83 -0.24
C GLY A 35 14.56 4.20 0.41
N GLN A 36 15.68 4.45 1.08
CA GLN A 36 15.97 5.77 1.65
C GLN A 36 16.21 6.81 0.54
N MET A 37 16.92 6.41 -0.52
CA MET A 37 17.06 7.18 -1.73
C MET A 37 15.95 6.78 -2.70
N VAL A 38 15.02 7.69 -2.94
CA VAL A 38 13.85 7.44 -3.77
C VAL A 38 14.24 7.48 -5.25
N ASP A 39 14.09 6.35 -5.92
CA ASP A 39 14.17 6.26 -7.37
C ASP A 39 12.87 5.69 -7.93
N ASN A 40 12.08 6.55 -8.54
CA ASN A 40 10.80 6.18 -9.14
C ASN A 40 10.93 5.80 -10.63
N SER A 41 12.09 5.95 -11.24
CA SER A 41 12.32 5.59 -12.66
C SER A 41 12.13 4.08 -12.85
N PHE A 42 12.66 3.27 -11.93
CA PHE A 42 12.53 1.82 -11.97
C PHE A 42 11.08 1.33 -12.03
N ILE A 43 10.18 1.93 -11.23
CA ILE A 43 8.75 1.56 -11.25
C ILE A 43 8.08 2.02 -12.55
N ALA A 44 8.42 3.22 -13.03
CA ALA A 44 7.89 3.72 -14.30
C ALA A 44 8.33 2.86 -15.50
N GLU A 45 9.59 2.43 -15.53
CA GLU A 45 10.12 1.52 -16.54
C GLU A 45 9.46 0.13 -16.46
N THR A 46 9.29 -0.40 -15.24
CA THR A 46 8.59 -1.67 -15.01
C THR A 46 7.16 -1.63 -15.52
N MET A 47 6.42 -0.55 -15.23
CA MET A 47 5.07 -0.34 -15.77
C MET A 47 5.05 -0.29 -17.30
N ALA A 48 6.02 0.40 -17.92
CA ALA A 48 6.10 0.50 -19.37
C ALA A 48 6.37 -0.86 -20.03
N LEU A 49 7.16 -1.73 -19.39
CA LEU A 49 7.45 -3.07 -19.84
C LEU A 49 6.27 -4.05 -19.62
N HIS A 50 5.49 -3.85 -18.55
CA HIS A 50 4.39 -4.73 -18.14
C HIS A 50 3.07 -3.96 -17.91
N PRO A 51 2.54 -3.24 -18.92
CA PRO A 51 1.46 -2.26 -18.72
C PRO A 51 0.11 -2.87 -18.31
N THR A 52 -0.10 -4.17 -18.56
CA THR A 52 -1.30 -4.89 -18.15
C THR A 52 -1.12 -5.70 -16.87
N ARG A 53 0.08 -5.70 -16.30
CA ARG A 53 0.43 -6.53 -15.16
C ARG A 53 0.81 -5.70 -13.92
N ILE A 54 1.44 -4.55 -14.11
CA ILE A 54 1.96 -3.73 -13.01
C ILE A 54 1.34 -2.35 -13.03
N VAL A 55 0.80 -1.94 -11.88
CA VAL A 55 0.38 -0.57 -11.59
C VAL A 55 1.40 0.04 -10.62
N GLY A 56 1.98 1.17 -10.96
CA GLY A 56 3.03 1.78 -10.14
C GLY A 56 2.50 2.71 -9.07
N PHE A 57 3.06 2.57 -7.87
CA PHE A 57 3.01 3.58 -6.81
C PHE A 57 4.39 4.19 -6.66
N GLY A 58 4.47 5.53 -6.73
CA GLY A 58 5.71 6.24 -6.50
C GLY A 58 5.98 6.43 -5.02
N GLN A 59 7.25 6.52 -4.64
CA GLN A 59 7.64 6.87 -3.28
C GLN A 59 8.12 8.32 -3.26
N VAL A 60 7.81 9.05 -2.18
CA VAL A 60 8.40 10.35 -1.89
C VAL A 60 8.85 10.41 -0.43
N ASN A 61 9.88 11.21 -0.18
CA ASN A 61 10.19 11.65 1.17
C ASN A 61 9.56 13.03 1.38
N PRO A 62 8.55 13.16 2.25
CA PRO A 62 7.86 14.43 2.49
C PRO A 62 8.77 15.57 2.94
N ARG A 63 9.95 15.25 3.47
CA ARG A 63 10.94 16.24 3.94
C ARG A 63 11.74 16.88 2.81
N ASN A 64 11.64 16.38 1.58
CA ASN A 64 12.28 16.98 0.43
C ASN A 64 11.52 18.24 0.00
N VAL A 65 12.27 19.28 -0.36
CA VAL A 65 11.69 20.58 -0.75
C VAL A 65 10.84 20.50 -2.02
N ASP A 66 11.10 19.52 -2.88
CA ASP A 66 10.43 19.24 -4.14
C ASP A 66 9.39 18.12 -4.06
N ALA A 67 9.00 17.67 -2.85
CA ALA A 67 8.15 16.50 -2.66
C ALA A 67 6.79 16.64 -3.41
N THR A 68 6.15 17.79 -3.34
CA THR A 68 4.86 18.03 -4.02
C THR A 68 5.00 18.08 -5.54
N GLU A 69 6.08 18.70 -6.07
CA GLU A 69 6.37 18.70 -7.49
C GLU A 69 6.68 17.28 -7.98
N THR A 70 7.39 16.51 -7.18
CA THR A 70 7.66 15.09 -7.45
C THR A 70 6.36 14.32 -7.58
N ILE A 71 5.39 14.50 -6.66
CA ILE A 71 4.06 13.85 -6.72
C ILE A 71 3.33 14.21 -8.02
N ASP A 72 3.30 15.48 -8.40
CA ASP A 72 2.68 15.92 -9.65
C ASP A 72 3.35 15.26 -10.88
N ASN A 73 4.67 15.17 -10.89
CA ASN A 73 5.41 14.50 -11.96
C ASN A 73 5.13 12.98 -12.01
N LEU A 74 5.06 12.31 -10.86
CA LEU A 74 4.73 10.89 -10.77
C LEU A 74 3.37 10.59 -11.41
N ALA A 75 2.36 11.38 -11.08
CA ALA A 75 1.01 11.20 -11.59
C ALA A 75 0.88 11.62 -13.07
N GLN A 76 1.35 12.82 -13.42
CA GLN A 76 1.03 13.46 -14.70
C GLN A 76 1.99 13.05 -15.82
N LYS A 77 3.27 12.79 -15.50
CA LYS A 77 4.28 12.40 -16.50
C LYS A 77 4.55 10.90 -16.56
N LEU A 78 4.55 10.24 -15.39
CA LEU A 78 4.86 8.82 -15.32
C LEU A 78 3.61 7.93 -15.23
N GLY A 79 2.42 8.51 -15.03
CA GLY A 79 1.16 7.78 -15.00
C GLY A 79 0.95 6.88 -13.79
N LEU A 80 1.71 7.08 -12.70
CA LEU A 80 1.57 6.32 -11.47
C LEU A 80 0.22 6.61 -10.81
N LYS A 81 -0.36 5.61 -10.15
CA LYS A 81 -1.72 5.67 -9.60
C LYS A 81 -1.76 5.82 -8.09
N GLY A 82 -0.63 5.78 -7.44
CA GLY A 82 -0.56 5.91 -5.99
C GLY A 82 0.79 6.41 -5.50
N LEU A 83 0.81 6.66 -4.20
CA LEU A 83 1.94 7.20 -3.47
C LEU A 83 2.28 6.30 -2.28
N LYS A 84 3.51 5.81 -2.20
CA LYS A 84 4.04 5.12 -1.01
C LYS A 84 4.67 6.11 -0.06
N LEU A 85 4.25 6.09 1.20
CA LEU A 85 4.84 6.84 2.30
C LEU A 85 5.42 5.88 3.34
N HIS A 86 6.64 6.15 3.79
CA HIS A 86 7.32 5.32 4.78
C HIS A 86 7.89 6.17 5.92
N PRO A 87 7.08 6.49 6.95
CA PRO A 87 7.46 7.41 8.04
C PRO A 87 8.74 7.00 8.76
N THR A 88 8.84 5.74 9.17
CA THR A 88 10.02 5.21 9.88
C THR A 88 11.30 5.34 9.07
N MET A 89 11.25 4.98 7.78
CA MET A 89 12.41 5.03 6.89
C MET A 89 12.91 6.47 6.68
N HIS A 90 11.99 7.42 6.56
CA HIS A 90 12.31 8.81 6.29
C HIS A 90 12.36 9.69 7.54
N GLY A 91 12.11 9.11 8.73
CA GLY A 91 12.29 9.76 10.03
C GLY A 91 11.32 10.92 10.29
N TYR A 92 10.01 10.74 10.05
CA TYR A 92 8.98 11.74 10.36
C TYR A 92 7.74 11.10 11.00
N HIS A 93 7.05 11.85 11.84
CA HIS A 93 5.77 11.42 12.41
C HIS A 93 4.62 11.65 11.44
N PHE A 94 3.74 10.64 11.31
CA PHE A 94 2.63 10.72 10.37
C PHE A 94 1.51 11.68 10.80
N ALA A 95 1.49 12.15 12.04
CA ALA A 95 0.56 13.18 12.51
C ALA A 95 1.06 14.62 12.32
N ASP A 96 2.17 14.83 11.61
CA ASP A 96 2.72 16.16 11.34
C ASP A 96 2.01 16.82 10.15
N HIS A 97 0.96 17.59 10.46
CA HIS A 97 0.18 18.35 9.47
C HIS A 97 1.03 19.36 8.67
N GLY A 98 2.02 20.01 9.35
CA GLY A 98 2.90 20.96 8.67
C GLY A 98 3.70 20.31 7.53
N LEU A 99 4.02 19.03 7.67
CA LEU A 99 4.76 18.25 6.69
C LEU A 99 3.82 17.53 5.69
N LEU A 100 2.70 16.97 6.16
CA LEU A 100 1.90 16.04 5.37
C LEU A 100 0.71 16.67 4.66
N ASP A 101 0.16 17.78 5.13
CA ASP A 101 -0.96 18.44 4.44
C ASP A 101 -0.62 18.78 2.97
N PRO A 102 0.57 19.36 2.65
CA PRO A 102 0.94 19.61 1.24
C PRO A 102 1.05 18.31 0.41
N ILE A 103 1.47 17.21 1.02
CA ILE A 103 1.59 15.90 0.36
C ILE A 103 0.20 15.34 0.03
N PHE A 104 -0.73 15.41 0.99
CA PHE A 104 -2.10 14.95 0.81
C PHE A 104 -2.90 15.84 -0.14
N ASP A 105 -2.69 17.17 -0.13
CA ASP A 105 -3.22 18.08 -1.15
C ASP A 105 -2.76 17.66 -2.57
N ALA A 106 -1.49 17.34 -2.74
CA ALA A 106 -0.96 16.88 -4.01
C ALA A 106 -1.54 15.50 -4.40
N ALA A 107 -1.68 14.57 -3.45
CA ALA A 107 -2.31 13.28 -3.69
C ALA A 107 -3.78 13.44 -4.10
N GLN A 108 -4.56 14.28 -3.41
CA GLN A 108 -5.95 14.57 -3.72
C GLN A 108 -6.11 15.19 -5.10
N ARG A 109 -5.33 16.23 -5.43
CA ARG A 109 -5.33 16.91 -6.72
C ARG A 109 -5.06 15.96 -7.88
N ASN A 110 -4.18 14.96 -7.68
CA ASN A 110 -3.82 13.97 -8.68
C ASN A 110 -4.63 12.66 -8.56
N LYS A 111 -5.59 12.58 -7.65
CA LYS A 111 -6.45 11.39 -7.41
C LYS A 111 -5.63 10.13 -7.13
N LEU A 112 -4.59 10.25 -6.34
CA LEU A 112 -3.71 9.14 -5.97
C LEU A 112 -4.25 8.39 -4.76
N VAL A 113 -4.04 7.07 -4.75
CA VAL A 113 -4.20 6.24 -3.56
C VAL A 113 -2.92 6.33 -2.73
N VAL A 114 -3.03 6.52 -1.43
CA VAL A 114 -1.86 6.62 -0.54
C VAL A 114 -1.67 5.29 0.21
N LEU A 115 -0.52 4.65 0.03
CA LEU A 115 -0.10 3.46 0.77
C LEU A 115 0.89 3.88 1.86
N VAL A 116 0.51 3.71 3.11
CA VAL A 116 1.32 4.11 4.26
C VAL A 116 1.89 2.88 4.95
N ASN A 117 3.20 2.88 5.16
CA ASN A 117 3.83 1.86 6.02
C ASN A 117 3.50 2.18 7.48
N ALA A 118 2.48 1.52 8.01
CA ALA A 118 1.98 1.76 9.35
C ALA A 118 1.95 0.46 10.15
N LEU A 119 2.94 0.32 10.99
CA LEU A 119 3.14 -0.82 11.88
C LEU A 119 2.86 -0.40 13.34
N ASP A 120 3.48 -1.07 14.26
CA ASP A 120 3.51 -0.75 15.68
C ASP A 120 4.75 0.09 16.06
N ASP A 121 5.13 1.01 15.19
CA ASP A 121 6.30 1.88 15.40
C ASP A 121 5.90 3.31 15.87
N PRO A 122 6.81 4.03 16.50
CA PRO A 122 6.51 5.34 17.07
C PRO A 122 6.26 6.45 16.04
N PHE A 123 6.62 6.24 14.78
CA PHE A 123 6.47 7.25 13.74
C PHE A 123 5.11 7.18 13.03
N CYS A 124 4.50 6.00 13.00
CA CYS A 124 3.25 5.78 12.27
C CYS A 124 2.39 4.67 12.88
N ALA A 125 1.67 4.99 13.94
CA ALA A 125 0.56 4.16 14.42
C ALA A 125 -0.71 4.44 13.60
N PRO A 126 -1.70 3.53 13.55
CA PRO A 126 -2.96 3.73 12.81
C PRO A 126 -3.73 5.00 13.19
N LEU A 127 -3.72 5.42 14.47
CA LEU A 127 -4.31 6.69 14.91
C LEU A 127 -3.62 7.91 14.29
N SER A 128 -2.32 7.85 14.04
CA SER A 128 -1.61 8.92 13.33
C SER A 128 -2.05 9.01 11.87
N VAL A 129 -2.36 7.87 11.24
CA VAL A 129 -2.94 7.83 9.90
C VAL A 129 -4.34 8.43 9.89
N GLU A 130 -5.16 8.13 10.90
CA GLU A 130 -6.50 8.72 11.05
C GLU A 130 -6.44 10.23 11.15
N GLU A 131 -5.51 10.79 11.92
CA GLU A 131 -5.38 12.24 12.14
C GLU A 131 -5.27 12.99 10.81
N ILE A 132 -4.34 12.60 9.95
CA ILE A 132 -4.17 13.22 8.64
C ILE A 132 -5.36 12.90 7.72
N SER A 133 -5.79 11.63 7.65
CA SER A 133 -6.84 11.18 6.72
C SER A 133 -8.18 11.87 6.95
N ARG A 134 -8.48 12.31 8.16
CA ARG A 134 -9.71 13.05 8.48
C ARG A 134 -9.76 14.44 7.83
N SER A 135 -8.61 15.05 7.59
CA SER A 135 -8.51 16.32 6.88
C SER A 135 -8.63 16.16 5.35
N PHE A 136 -8.44 14.93 4.85
CA PHE A 136 -8.47 14.60 3.43
C PHE A 136 -9.40 13.41 3.13
N PRO A 137 -10.72 13.55 3.33
CA PRO A 137 -11.68 12.44 3.25
C PRO A 137 -11.81 11.84 1.84
N ASP A 138 -11.41 12.57 0.80
CA ASP A 138 -11.45 12.12 -0.59
C ASP A 138 -10.19 11.37 -1.02
N VAL A 139 -9.16 11.27 -0.16
CA VAL A 139 -7.93 10.53 -0.44
C VAL A 139 -8.05 9.13 0.14
N PRO A 140 -8.09 8.07 -0.71
CA PRO A 140 -8.06 6.70 -0.20
C PRO A 140 -6.69 6.40 0.42
N VAL A 141 -6.69 5.84 1.63
CA VAL A 141 -5.47 5.47 2.35
C VAL A 141 -5.46 3.99 2.65
N LEU A 142 -4.40 3.30 2.25
CA LEU A 142 -4.12 1.92 2.59
C LEU A 142 -3.15 1.88 3.76
N ILE A 143 -3.56 1.32 4.90
CA ILE A 143 -2.68 1.00 6.02
C ILE A 143 -1.98 -0.32 5.69
N ALA A 144 -0.73 -0.24 5.22
CA ALA A 144 0.08 -1.42 4.96
C ALA A 144 0.32 -2.19 6.26
N HIS A 145 0.30 -3.52 6.15
CA HIS A 145 0.54 -4.46 7.26
C HIS A 145 -0.50 -4.40 8.39
N MET A 146 -1.62 -3.68 8.22
CA MET A 146 -2.74 -3.63 9.17
C MET A 146 -2.36 -3.22 10.60
N GLY A 147 -1.26 -2.48 10.82
CA GLY A 147 -0.78 -2.14 12.17
C GLY A 147 -0.13 -3.33 12.91
N THR A 148 0.39 -4.30 12.16
CA THR A 148 1.07 -5.48 12.73
C THR A 148 2.30 -5.03 13.54
N VAL A 149 2.57 -5.58 14.71
CA VAL A 149 2.01 -6.78 15.36
C VAL A 149 0.94 -6.41 16.42
N TRP A 150 1.03 -5.26 17.08
CA TRP A 150 0.24 -4.92 18.27
C TRP A 150 -0.92 -3.96 18.01
N ASN A 151 -0.88 -3.22 16.91
CA ASN A 151 -1.85 -2.15 16.62
C ASN A 151 -2.98 -2.57 15.66
N VAL A 152 -3.18 -3.88 15.43
CA VAL A 152 -4.25 -4.39 14.54
C VAL A 152 -5.63 -3.95 15.00
N ASN A 153 -5.92 -4.01 16.30
CA ASN A 153 -7.21 -3.54 16.83
C ASN A 153 -7.42 -2.04 16.61
N GLU A 154 -6.36 -1.25 16.71
CA GLU A 154 -6.38 0.18 16.43
C GLU A 154 -6.64 0.44 14.94
N ALA A 155 -5.95 -0.29 14.04
CA ALA A 155 -6.17 -0.18 12.61
C ALA A 155 -7.63 -0.51 12.21
N ILE A 156 -8.21 -1.57 12.80
CA ILE A 156 -9.62 -1.93 12.61
C ILE A 156 -10.55 -0.81 13.11
N LEU A 157 -10.27 -0.24 14.28
CA LEU A 157 -11.06 0.85 14.82
C LEU A 157 -11.01 2.08 13.91
N VAL A 158 -9.84 2.43 13.42
CA VAL A 158 -9.60 3.56 12.51
C VAL A 158 -10.34 3.34 11.18
N ALA A 159 -10.20 2.18 10.55
CA ALA A 159 -10.91 1.86 9.30
C ALA A 159 -12.44 1.90 9.47
N ARG A 160 -12.96 1.39 10.59
CA ARG A 160 -14.40 1.42 10.89
C ARG A 160 -14.99 2.83 10.93
N ARG A 161 -14.22 3.81 11.39
CA ARG A 161 -14.66 5.21 11.53
C ARG A 161 -14.48 6.04 10.27
N ASN A 162 -13.62 5.56 9.34
CA ASN A 162 -13.18 6.31 8.18
C ASN A 162 -13.30 5.45 6.92
N PRO A 163 -14.34 5.64 6.10
CA PRO A 163 -14.62 4.79 4.94
C PRO A 163 -13.55 4.88 3.84
N GLN A 164 -12.71 5.94 3.84
CA GLN A 164 -11.59 6.10 2.92
C GLN A 164 -10.33 5.33 3.36
N ILE A 165 -10.31 4.74 4.57
CA ILE A 165 -9.16 3.98 5.08
C ILE A 165 -9.39 2.48 4.87
N TYR A 166 -8.40 1.82 4.30
CA TYR A 166 -8.39 0.39 3.97
C TYR A 166 -7.24 -0.29 4.68
N LEU A 167 -7.42 -1.55 5.04
CA LEU A 167 -6.39 -2.39 5.66
C LEU A 167 -5.76 -3.29 4.61
N GLU A 168 -4.45 -3.16 4.40
CA GLU A 168 -3.69 -3.97 3.46
C GLU A 168 -2.99 -5.10 4.24
N THR A 169 -3.14 -6.36 3.77
CA THR A 169 -2.93 -7.57 4.57
C THR A 169 -1.53 -8.15 4.58
N SER A 170 -0.56 -7.57 3.87
CA SER A 170 0.81 -8.09 3.88
C SER A 170 1.42 -8.10 5.30
N GLY A 171 2.25 -9.07 5.58
CA GLY A 171 2.90 -9.21 6.88
C GLY A 171 1.97 -9.50 8.08
N SER A 172 0.64 -9.42 7.92
CA SER A 172 -0.32 -9.68 8.99
C SER A 172 -0.56 -11.18 9.20
N GLN A 173 -0.95 -11.55 10.40
CA GLN A 173 -1.28 -12.94 10.72
C GLN A 173 -2.68 -13.34 10.21
N LEU A 174 -2.90 -14.64 9.98
CA LEU A 174 -4.22 -15.17 9.62
C LEU A 174 -5.32 -14.74 10.61
N LEU A 175 -5.00 -14.67 11.89
CA LEU A 175 -5.96 -14.28 12.92
C LEU A 175 -6.35 -12.81 12.81
N ASP A 176 -5.41 -11.95 12.43
CA ASP A 176 -5.62 -10.51 12.24
C ASP A 176 -6.58 -10.25 11.07
N VAL A 177 -6.36 -10.95 9.95
CA VAL A 177 -7.27 -10.86 8.78
C VAL A 177 -8.67 -11.36 9.14
N LYS A 178 -8.79 -12.46 9.90
CA LYS A 178 -10.09 -12.93 10.40
C LYS A 178 -10.79 -11.92 11.29
N LEU A 179 -10.04 -11.25 12.15
CA LEU A 179 -10.58 -10.24 13.05
C LEU A 179 -11.06 -9.01 12.27
N ALA A 180 -10.25 -8.53 11.31
CA ALA A 180 -10.62 -7.42 10.43
C ALA A 180 -11.89 -7.76 9.62
N TYR A 181 -11.93 -8.93 8.98
CA TYR A 181 -13.08 -9.36 8.21
C TYR A 181 -14.38 -9.44 9.04
N ARG A 182 -14.31 -10.01 10.24
CA ARG A 182 -15.49 -10.05 11.17
C ARG A 182 -15.95 -8.67 11.59
N SER A 183 -15.03 -7.71 11.67
CA SER A 183 -15.29 -6.37 12.20
C SER A 183 -15.74 -5.37 11.15
N LEU A 184 -15.26 -5.49 9.92
CA LEU A 184 -15.43 -4.53 8.81
C LEU A 184 -16.18 -5.11 7.60
N GLY A 185 -16.29 -6.45 7.50
CA GLY A 185 -16.62 -7.11 6.23
C GLY A 185 -15.43 -7.05 5.27
N ALA A 186 -15.67 -7.32 3.98
CA ALA A 186 -14.64 -7.38 2.96
C ALA A 186 -14.30 -6.01 2.33
N SER A 187 -15.20 -5.03 2.40
CA SER A 187 -15.16 -3.82 1.57
C SER A 187 -13.98 -2.86 1.85
N GLN A 188 -13.38 -2.95 3.04
CA GLN A 188 -12.24 -2.11 3.45
C GLN A 188 -10.96 -2.93 3.67
N ILE A 189 -10.87 -4.14 3.11
CA ILE A 189 -9.66 -4.98 3.18
C ILE A 189 -9.12 -5.14 1.76
N VAL A 190 -7.79 -5.05 1.62
CA VAL A 190 -7.05 -5.21 0.37
C VAL A 190 -5.94 -6.23 0.61
N MET A 191 -5.84 -7.22 -0.26
CA MET A 191 -4.73 -8.17 -0.22
C MET A 191 -3.43 -7.53 -0.70
N GLY A 192 -2.35 -7.73 0.03
CA GLY A 192 -1.00 -7.46 -0.40
C GLY A 192 -0.05 -8.56 0.01
N THR A 193 1.14 -8.57 -0.58
CA THR A 193 2.14 -9.61 -0.36
C THR A 193 3.41 -9.10 0.28
N ASP A 194 3.76 -7.84 0.06
CA ASP A 194 5.10 -7.32 0.38
C ASP A 194 6.21 -8.17 -0.29
N TRP A 195 5.92 -8.66 -1.52
CA TRP A 195 6.89 -9.44 -2.29
C TRP A 195 8.20 -8.65 -2.49
N PRO A 196 9.37 -9.25 -2.30
CA PRO A 196 9.67 -10.67 -2.12
C PRO A 196 9.70 -11.13 -0.64
N GLY A 197 9.27 -10.32 0.32
CA GLY A 197 9.20 -10.68 1.74
C GLY A 197 8.22 -11.82 2.04
N SER A 198 7.16 -11.95 1.22
CA SER A 198 6.21 -13.07 1.23
C SER A 198 5.85 -13.44 -0.21
N ASP A 199 5.20 -14.61 -0.39
CA ASP A 199 4.78 -15.12 -1.70
C ASP A 199 3.30 -14.87 -1.96
N PHE A 200 2.95 -14.69 -3.24
CA PHE A 200 1.56 -14.52 -3.69
C PHE A 200 0.67 -15.71 -3.30
N ASP A 201 1.17 -16.95 -3.45
CA ASP A 201 0.44 -18.17 -3.07
C ASP A 201 0.16 -18.23 -1.57
N LEU A 202 1.14 -17.86 -0.74
CA LEU A 202 0.99 -17.84 0.71
C LEU A 202 -0.06 -16.83 1.14
N GLU A 203 -0.01 -15.63 0.59
CA GLU A 203 -0.97 -14.57 0.92
C GLU A 203 -2.38 -14.91 0.43
N ARG A 204 -2.56 -15.45 -0.78
CA ARG A 204 -3.84 -15.94 -1.27
C ARG A 204 -4.40 -17.08 -0.40
N ALA A 205 -3.55 -18.02 0.01
CA ALA A 205 -3.96 -19.08 0.92
C ALA A 205 -4.39 -18.54 2.29
N LYS A 206 -3.74 -17.49 2.79
CA LYS A 206 -4.12 -16.78 4.02
C LYS A 206 -5.51 -16.15 3.86
N ILE A 207 -5.75 -15.42 2.77
CA ILE A 207 -7.05 -14.79 2.49
C ILE A 207 -8.15 -15.86 2.37
N ALA A 208 -7.92 -16.94 1.63
CA ALA A 208 -8.90 -18.02 1.48
C ALA A 208 -9.30 -18.69 2.81
N ARG A 209 -8.35 -18.81 3.75
CA ARG A 209 -8.61 -19.34 5.11
C ARG A 209 -9.27 -18.32 6.03
N ALA A 210 -9.05 -17.03 5.81
CA ALA A 210 -9.64 -15.98 6.63
C ALA A 210 -11.07 -15.65 6.20
N ILE A 211 -11.36 -15.68 4.90
CA ILE A 211 -12.59 -15.23 4.26
C ILE A 211 -13.19 -16.38 3.45
N PRO A 212 -14.13 -17.14 4.04
CA PRO A 212 -14.70 -18.33 3.37
C PRO A 212 -15.59 -18.01 2.17
N ASP A 213 -16.28 -16.86 2.20
CA ASP A 213 -17.15 -16.43 1.09
C ASP A 213 -16.36 -16.07 -0.15
N ALA A 214 -16.73 -16.60 -1.31
CA ALA A 214 -15.99 -16.39 -2.56
C ALA A 214 -16.16 -14.97 -3.13
N GLY A 215 -17.33 -14.37 -2.93
CA GLY A 215 -17.59 -12.99 -3.37
C GLY A 215 -16.78 -11.99 -2.55
N ASP A 216 -16.74 -12.18 -1.23
CA ASP A 216 -15.94 -11.35 -0.33
C ASP A 216 -14.44 -11.52 -0.59
N ARG A 217 -13.98 -12.74 -0.93
CA ARG A 217 -12.59 -12.96 -1.33
C ARG A 217 -12.24 -12.18 -2.60
N ALA A 218 -13.10 -12.21 -3.61
CA ALA A 218 -12.88 -11.47 -4.85
C ALA A 218 -12.75 -9.95 -4.62
N LEU A 219 -13.52 -9.40 -3.66
CA LEU A 219 -13.36 -8.00 -3.24
C LEU A 219 -11.96 -7.75 -2.68
N VAL A 220 -11.51 -8.59 -1.76
CA VAL A 220 -10.23 -8.43 -1.05
C VAL A 220 -9.03 -8.72 -1.95
N GLU A 221 -9.10 -9.76 -2.80
CA GLU A 221 -8.01 -10.16 -3.68
C GLU A 221 -7.79 -9.19 -4.86
N GLY A 222 -8.77 -8.31 -5.19
CA GLY A 222 -8.57 -7.39 -6.30
C GLY A 222 -9.61 -6.29 -6.46
N ALA A 223 -10.91 -6.59 -6.40
CA ALA A 223 -11.95 -5.66 -6.82
C ALA A 223 -11.98 -4.34 -5.99
N ASN A 224 -11.64 -4.39 -4.70
CA ASN A 224 -11.51 -3.17 -3.90
C ASN A 224 -10.42 -2.26 -4.42
N LEU A 225 -9.23 -2.81 -4.69
CA LEU A 225 -8.09 -2.02 -5.17
C LEU A 225 -8.34 -1.51 -6.60
N GLN A 226 -8.90 -2.35 -7.49
CA GLN A 226 -9.28 -1.93 -8.84
C GLN A 226 -10.22 -0.72 -8.80
N ARG A 227 -11.25 -0.74 -7.92
CA ARG A 227 -12.17 0.37 -7.74
C ARG A 227 -11.44 1.64 -7.28
N LEU A 228 -10.52 1.54 -6.32
CA LEU A 228 -9.76 2.69 -5.82
C LEU A 228 -8.84 3.29 -6.89
N LEU A 229 -8.28 2.45 -7.74
CA LEU A 229 -7.38 2.86 -8.81
C LEU A 229 -8.11 3.32 -10.09
N GLY A 230 -9.44 3.18 -10.14
CA GLY A 230 -10.22 3.48 -11.33
C GLY A 230 -9.90 2.57 -12.53
N ILE A 231 -9.48 1.33 -12.27
CA ILE A 231 -9.15 0.33 -13.30
C ILE A 231 -10.40 -0.52 -13.54
N GLN A 232 -10.80 -0.64 -14.81
CA GLN A 232 -11.85 -1.59 -15.19
C GLN A 232 -11.23 -2.99 -15.36
N GLY A 233 -11.87 -3.98 -14.74
CA GLY A 233 -11.50 -5.38 -14.90
C GLY A 233 -11.94 -5.95 -16.25
#